data_5fe1440166ecf52f936e59c37e495a81
#
_entry.id   5fe1440166ecf52f936e59c37e495a81
#
_cell.length_a   1.000
_cell.length_b   1.000
_cell.length_c   1.000
_cell.angle_alpha   90.00
_cell.angle_beta   90.00
_cell.angle_gamma   90.00
#
_symmetry.space_group_name_H-M   'P 1'
#
loop_
_entity.id
_entity.type
_entity.pdbx_description
1 polymer ?
#
loop_
_entity_poly.entity_id
_entity_poly.type
_entity_poly.pdbx_seq_one_letter_code
_entity_poly.pdbx_strand_id
1 'polypeptide(L)'
;MSKPEIRALRMKMGFVFQGYNLFRNMTALQNVMEGLTTARKIPEAEAKKRAREVLDKVGMSDRENFYPDQLSGGQQQRVAIARAIAYNPEVILFDEPTSALDPEMVGEVLEIMKELAESGMTMIVVTHEMGFAKNVATRVMFIDEKVIMEENEPQEFFAHPKNARLREFLSKVN
;
A
#
# COMPACT_ATOMS: atom_id res chain seq x y z
N MET A 1 4.39 -1.99 -25.77
CA MET A 1 4.08 -0.64 -25.27
C MET A 1 5.26 0.29 -25.49
N SER A 2 5.04 1.50 -25.98
CA SER A 2 6.06 2.54 -26.13
C SER A 2 6.42 3.16 -24.77
N LYS A 3 7.57 3.86 -24.68
CA LYS A 3 7.96 4.56 -23.43
C LYS A 3 6.91 5.56 -22.91
N PRO A 4 6.24 6.38 -23.79
CA PRO A 4 5.16 7.26 -23.34
C PRO A 4 3.95 6.50 -22.77
N GLU A 5 3.54 5.38 -23.38
CA GLU A 5 2.42 4.57 -22.89
C GLU A 5 2.71 3.98 -21.50
N ILE A 6 3.93 3.46 -21.30
CA ILE A 6 4.37 2.95 -19.99
C ILE A 6 4.35 4.07 -18.95
N ARG A 7 4.80 5.29 -19.30
CA ARG A 7 4.76 6.42 -18.41
C ARG A 7 3.32 6.81 -18.06
N ALA A 8 2.44 6.86 -19.04
CA ALA A 8 1.02 7.17 -18.82
C ALA A 8 0.37 6.13 -17.88
N LEU A 9 0.67 4.83 -18.07
CA LEU A 9 0.18 3.77 -17.18
C LEU A 9 0.69 3.95 -15.74
N ARG A 10 2.00 4.18 -15.56
CA ARG A 10 2.59 4.41 -14.23
C ARG A 10 2.00 5.62 -13.50
N MET A 11 1.56 6.63 -14.25
CA MET A 11 0.91 7.80 -13.66
C MET A 11 -0.49 7.51 -13.08
N LYS A 12 -1.09 6.37 -13.42
CA LYS A 12 -2.38 5.90 -12.91
C LYS A 12 -2.25 4.96 -11.71
N MET A 13 -1.04 4.56 -11.37
CA MET A 13 -0.77 3.54 -10.36
C MET A 13 -0.01 4.14 -9.18
N GLY A 14 -0.47 3.86 -7.96
CA GLY A 14 0.29 4.03 -6.73
C GLY A 14 1.12 2.77 -6.46
N PHE A 15 2.25 2.91 -5.78
CA PHE A 15 3.05 1.77 -5.35
C PHE A 15 3.55 2.00 -3.92
N VAL A 16 3.33 1.01 -3.05
CA VAL A 16 3.80 0.97 -1.67
C VAL A 16 4.70 -0.24 -1.52
N PHE A 17 5.97 0.01 -1.21
CA PHE A 17 7.01 -1.01 -1.10
C PHE A 17 7.17 -1.50 0.33
N GLN A 18 7.68 -2.70 0.52
CA GLN A 18 8.07 -3.28 1.79
C GLN A 18 9.03 -2.37 2.59
N GLY A 19 10.00 -1.75 1.94
CA GLY A 19 11.05 -0.93 2.55
C GLY A 19 10.73 0.57 2.61
N TYR A 20 9.46 0.99 2.58
CA TYR A 20 8.96 2.39 2.62
C TYR A 20 9.45 3.28 1.46
N ASN A 21 10.71 3.23 1.11
CA ASN A 21 11.39 3.97 0.03
C ASN A 21 11.12 5.49 0.08
N LEU A 22 11.18 6.05 1.29
CA LEU A 22 11.12 7.49 1.49
C LEU A 22 12.44 8.17 1.12
N PHE A 23 12.36 9.38 0.61
CA PHE A 23 13.52 10.23 0.40
C PHE A 23 14.04 10.72 1.75
N ARG A 24 15.22 10.25 2.16
CA ARG A 24 15.80 10.49 3.49
C ARG A 24 16.09 11.97 3.79
N ASN A 25 16.34 12.75 2.75
CA ASN A 25 16.63 14.20 2.83
C ASN A 25 15.39 15.08 2.70
N MET A 26 14.19 14.50 2.75
CA MET A 26 12.90 15.18 2.66
C MET A 26 12.05 14.87 3.89
N THR A 27 11.29 15.85 4.37
CA THR A 27 10.30 15.64 5.42
C THR A 27 9.15 14.76 4.94
N ALA A 28 8.25 14.32 5.85
CA ALA A 28 7.05 13.58 5.48
C ALA A 28 6.21 14.35 4.46
N LEU A 29 5.96 15.64 4.70
CA LEU A 29 5.25 16.52 3.77
C LEU A 29 5.92 16.59 2.40
N GLN A 30 7.24 16.80 2.36
CA GLN A 30 8.01 16.86 1.12
C GLN A 30 8.00 15.54 0.35
N ASN A 31 8.08 14.41 1.04
CA ASN A 31 7.96 13.07 0.45
C ASN A 31 6.63 12.88 -0.29
N VAL A 32 5.54 13.36 0.29
CA VAL A 32 4.21 13.29 -0.34
C VAL A 32 4.08 14.28 -1.49
N MET A 33 4.65 15.49 -1.37
CA MET A 33 4.59 16.54 -2.38
C MET A 33 5.42 16.23 -3.63
N GLU A 34 6.50 15.47 -3.50
CA GLU A 34 7.51 15.29 -4.56
C GLU A 34 6.88 14.84 -5.89
N GLY A 35 6.09 13.76 -5.87
CA GLY A 35 5.42 13.25 -7.08
C GLY A 35 4.39 14.22 -7.65
N LEU A 36 3.73 15.02 -6.82
CA LEU A 36 2.76 16.03 -7.23
C LEU A 36 3.44 17.19 -7.99
N THR A 37 4.53 17.69 -7.46
CA THR A 37 5.25 18.83 -8.04
C THR A 37 6.14 18.42 -9.21
N THR A 38 6.92 17.35 -9.06
CA THR A 38 7.93 16.95 -10.05
C THR A 38 7.31 16.19 -11.23
N ALA A 39 6.48 15.19 -10.98
CA ALA A 39 5.92 14.35 -12.04
C ALA A 39 4.64 14.94 -12.64
N ARG A 40 3.74 15.48 -11.79
CA ARG A 40 2.43 16.01 -12.20
C ARG A 40 2.42 17.51 -12.47
N LYS A 41 3.49 18.24 -12.12
CA LYS A 41 3.62 19.69 -12.31
C LYS A 41 2.51 20.49 -11.62
N ILE A 42 1.97 19.98 -10.51
CA ILE A 42 0.98 20.67 -9.69
C ILE A 42 1.67 21.84 -8.99
N PRO A 43 1.07 23.05 -8.94
CA PRO A 43 1.60 24.19 -8.21
C PRO A 43 1.87 23.85 -6.74
N GLU A 44 2.97 24.37 -6.18
CA GLU A 44 3.44 24.03 -4.83
C GLU A 44 2.37 24.23 -3.75
N ALA A 45 1.63 25.34 -3.80
CA ALA A 45 0.57 25.62 -2.84
C ALA A 45 -0.56 24.58 -2.86
N GLU A 46 -0.95 24.13 -4.06
CA GLU A 46 -1.96 23.07 -4.23
C GLU A 46 -1.41 21.72 -3.82
N ALA A 47 -0.17 21.39 -4.20
CA ALA A 47 0.50 20.17 -3.81
C ALA A 47 0.62 20.06 -2.28
N LYS A 48 0.97 21.15 -1.61
CA LYS A 48 1.06 21.24 -0.15
C LYS A 48 -0.28 21.00 0.52
N LYS A 49 -1.35 21.63 0.02
CA LYS A 49 -2.71 21.42 0.53
C LYS A 49 -3.09 19.94 0.43
N ARG A 50 -2.95 19.34 -0.77
CA ARG A 50 -3.27 17.95 -1.02
C ARG A 50 -2.43 16.98 -0.17
N ALA A 51 -1.13 17.25 -0.02
CA ALA A 51 -0.24 16.46 0.80
C ALA A 51 -0.66 16.45 2.28
N ARG A 52 -1.09 17.58 2.82
CA ARG A 52 -1.63 17.67 4.19
C ARG A 52 -2.92 16.89 4.35
N GLU A 53 -3.84 16.97 3.39
CA GLU A 53 -5.10 16.22 3.40
C GLU A 53 -4.87 14.70 3.43
N VAL A 54 -3.87 14.19 2.70
CA VAL A 54 -3.57 12.76 2.73
C VAL A 54 -2.73 12.34 3.94
N LEU A 55 -1.86 13.20 4.47
CA LEU A 55 -1.18 12.96 5.73
C LEU A 55 -2.16 12.90 6.91
N ASP A 56 -3.19 13.73 6.90
CA ASP A 56 -4.27 13.70 7.88
C ASP A 56 -5.01 12.37 7.84
N LYS A 57 -5.39 11.88 6.66
CA LYS A 57 -6.06 10.58 6.47
C LYS A 57 -5.27 9.40 7.03
N VAL A 58 -3.94 9.46 7.05
CA VAL A 58 -3.10 8.41 7.60
C VAL A 58 -2.60 8.71 9.02
N GLY A 59 -3.17 9.72 9.70
CA GLY A 59 -2.82 10.09 11.07
C GLY A 59 -1.40 10.63 11.24
N MET A 60 -0.89 11.40 10.25
CA MET A 60 0.48 11.91 10.24
C MET A 60 0.57 13.45 10.21
N SER A 61 -0.52 14.15 10.52
CA SER A 61 -0.57 15.63 10.49
C SER A 61 0.45 16.29 11.43
N ASP A 62 0.63 15.75 12.62
CA ASP A 62 1.56 16.26 13.64
C ASP A 62 3.03 15.93 13.35
N ARG A 63 3.29 15.11 12.33
CA ARG A 63 4.60 14.64 11.89
C ARG A 63 5.01 15.15 10.50
N GLU A 64 4.26 16.09 9.92
CA GLU A 64 4.51 16.58 8.54
C GLU A 64 5.93 17.11 8.30
N ASN A 65 6.57 17.65 9.35
CA ASN A 65 7.91 18.23 9.28
C ASN A 65 9.03 17.28 9.72
N PHE A 66 8.72 16.03 10.06
CA PHE A 66 9.70 15.04 10.49
C PHE A 66 10.38 14.39 9.28
N TYR A 67 11.67 14.12 9.42
CA TYR A 67 12.44 13.33 8.46
C TYR A 67 12.25 11.83 8.72
N PRO A 68 12.48 10.95 7.71
CA PRO A 68 12.29 9.52 7.87
C PRO A 68 13.03 8.89 9.06
N ASP A 69 14.22 9.35 9.40
CA ASP A 69 15.02 8.87 10.53
C ASP A 69 14.45 9.24 11.92
N GLN A 70 13.50 10.18 11.95
CA GLN A 70 12.78 10.60 13.15
C GLN A 70 11.42 9.89 13.31
N LEU A 71 11.06 9.00 12.36
CA LEU A 71 9.79 8.29 12.29
C LEU A 71 9.97 6.81 12.58
N SER A 72 9.03 6.19 13.31
CA SER A 72 8.98 4.74 13.47
C SER A 72 8.71 4.06 12.10
N GLY A 73 8.94 2.75 12.00
CA GLY A 73 8.66 1.97 10.78
C GLY A 73 7.21 2.12 10.32
N GLY A 74 6.25 1.99 11.24
CA GLY A 74 4.83 2.17 10.94
C GLY A 74 4.49 3.60 10.48
N GLN A 75 5.13 4.63 11.08
CA GLN A 75 4.99 6.02 10.65
C GLN A 75 5.56 6.24 9.24
N GLN A 76 6.73 5.67 8.94
CA GLN A 76 7.31 5.73 7.59
C GLN A 76 6.41 5.05 6.56
N GLN A 77 5.82 3.91 6.90
CA GLN A 77 4.89 3.20 6.01
C GLN A 77 3.61 4.02 5.78
N ARG A 78 3.06 4.66 6.81
CA ARG A 78 1.91 5.57 6.67
C ARG A 78 2.22 6.75 5.74
N VAL A 79 3.42 7.33 5.82
CA VAL A 79 3.86 8.36 4.87
C VAL A 79 4.02 7.80 3.46
N ALA A 80 4.51 6.57 3.29
CA ALA A 80 4.59 5.91 1.98
C ALA A 80 3.21 5.67 1.37
N ILE A 81 2.22 5.27 2.18
CA ILE A 81 0.81 5.15 1.75
C ILE A 81 0.26 6.53 1.36
N ALA A 82 0.44 7.57 2.20
CA ALA A 82 0.02 8.93 1.87
C ALA A 82 0.60 9.42 0.54
N ARG A 83 1.88 9.15 0.29
CA ARG A 83 2.54 9.44 -0.98
C ARG A 83 1.88 8.72 -2.16
N ALA A 84 1.50 7.45 -1.97
CA ALA A 84 0.86 6.67 -3.02
C ALA A 84 -0.56 7.15 -3.37
N ILE A 85 -1.36 7.58 -2.38
CA ILE A 85 -2.72 8.07 -2.59
C ILE A 85 -2.80 9.54 -3.01
N ALA A 86 -1.74 10.33 -2.81
CA ALA A 86 -1.75 11.79 -3.00
C ALA A 86 -2.13 12.22 -4.42
N TYR A 87 -1.81 11.43 -5.45
CA TYR A 87 -2.15 11.75 -6.84
C TYR A 87 -3.42 11.09 -7.34
N ASN A 88 -4.25 10.55 -6.45
CA ASN A 88 -5.52 9.92 -6.77
C ASN A 88 -5.37 8.83 -7.85
N PRO A 89 -4.62 7.75 -7.58
CA PRO A 89 -4.38 6.69 -8.55
C PRO A 89 -5.64 5.87 -8.84
N GLU A 90 -5.69 5.20 -10.00
CA GLU A 90 -6.74 4.25 -10.34
C GLU A 90 -6.57 2.91 -9.62
N VAL A 91 -5.32 2.55 -9.27
CA VAL A 91 -4.98 1.33 -8.54
C VAL A 91 -3.74 1.55 -7.67
N ILE A 92 -3.69 0.92 -6.50
CA ILE A 92 -2.50 0.89 -5.65
C ILE A 92 -1.99 -0.55 -5.54
N LEU A 93 -0.68 -0.70 -5.77
CA LEU A 93 0.03 -1.96 -5.57
C LEU A 93 0.76 -1.91 -4.23
N PHE A 94 0.49 -2.88 -3.37
CA PHE A 94 1.17 -3.07 -2.10
C PHE A 94 2.04 -4.32 -2.17
N ASP A 95 3.33 -4.17 -1.91
CA ASP A 95 4.30 -5.26 -1.88
C ASP A 95 4.75 -5.49 -0.45
N GLU A 96 4.14 -6.48 0.22
CA GLU A 96 4.37 -6.83 1.62
C GLU A 96 4.44 -5.61 2.58
N PRO A 97 3.39 -4.79 2.66
CA PRO A 97 3.44 -3.49 3.34
C PRO A 97 3.71 -3.56 4.85
N THR A 98 3.59 -4.73 5.47
CA THR A 98 3.74 -4.93 6.92
C THR A 98 4.97 -5.75 7.30
N SER A 99 5.65 -6.40 6.35
CA SER A 99 6.71 -7.36 6.65
C SER A 99 7.98 -6.77 7.30
N ALA A 100 8.19 -5.46 7.13
CA ALA A 100 9.30 -4.72 7.75
C ALA A 100 8.91 -4.00 9.05
N LEU A 101 7.71 -4.27 9.59
CA LEU A 101 7.17 -3.60 10.78
C LEU A 101 7.27 -4.49 12.02
N ASP A 102 7.43 -3.83 13.17
CA ASP A 102 7.20 -4.48 14.45
C ASP A 102 5.72 -4.87 14.59
N PRO A 103 5.39 -6.01 15.24
CA PRO A 103 4.02 -6.50 15.36
C PRO A 103 3.02 -5.48 15.91
N GLU A 104 3.47 -4.60 16.81
CA GLU A 104 2.64 -3.54 17.39
C GLU A 104 2.19 -2.49 16.36
N MET A 105 2.95 -2.30 15.27
CA MET A 105 2.68 -1.31 14.22
C MET A 105 1.85 -1.86 13.06
N VAL A 106 1.76 -3.19 12.93
CA VAL A 106 1.06 -3.86 11.81
C VAL A 106 -0.41 -3.47 11.78
N GLY A 107 -1.09 -3.49 12.93
CA GLY A 107 -2.52 -3.20 13.05
C GLY A 107 -2.91 -1.83 12.49
N GLU A 108 -2.12 -0.79 12.81
CA GLU A 108 -2.39 0.58 12.34
C GLU A 108 -2.31 0.71 10.81
N VAL A 109 -1.33 0.03 10.19
CA VAL A 109 -1.16 0.05 8.73
C VAL A 109 -2.28 -0.72 8.03
N LEU A 110 -2.66 -1.89 8.57
CA LEU A 110 -3.76 -2.70 8.03
C LEU A 110 -5.11 -1.97 8.14
N GLU A 111 -5.36 -1.22 9.20
CA GLU A 111 -6.61 -0.44 9.33
C GLU A 111 -6.68 0.67 8.27
N ILE A 112 -5.60 1.41 8.01
CA ILE A 112 -5.56 2.39 6.91
C ILE A 112 -5.83 1.71 5.56
N MET A 113 -5.26 0.53 5.31
CA MET A 113 -5.50 -0.20 4.06
C MET A 113 -6.96 -0.66 3.95
N LYS A 114 -7.58 -1.06 5.05
CA LYS A 114 -8.99 -1.41 5.11
C LYS A 114 -9.88 -0.20 4.81
N GLU A 115 -9.62 0.95 5.42
CA GLU A 115 -10.34 2.20 5.12
C GLU A 115 -10.24 2.59 3.64
N LEU A 116 -9.05 2.40 3.02
CA LEU A 116 -8.88 2.60 1.57
C LEU A 116 -9.74 1.63 0.75
N ALA A 117 -9.83 0.36 1.13
CA ALA A 117 -10.69 -0.62 0.47
C ALA A 117 -12.17 -0.22 0.58
N GLU A 118 -12.62 0.14 1.79
CA GLU A 118 -13.99 0.59 2.05
C GLU A 118 -14.35 1.87 1.30
N SER A 119 -13.37 2.75 1.03
CA SER A 119 -13.56 3.94 0.19
C SER A 119 -13.70 3.62 -1.32
N GLY A 120 -13.59 2.35 -1.73
CA GLY A 120 -13.68 1.91 -3.11
C GLY A 120 -12.36 1.98 -3.89
N MET A 121 -11.22 2.15 -3.21
CA MET A 121 -9.91 2.12 -3.86
C MET A 121 -9.58 0.72 -4.38
N THR A 122 -9.26 0.62 -5.66
CA THR A 122 -8.75 -0.64 -6.23
C THR A 122 -7.34 -0.91 -5.74
N MET A 123 -7.12 -2.06 -5.14
CA MET A 123 -5.81 -2.45 -4.61
C MET A 123 -5.42 -3.85 -5.05
N ILE A 124 -4.13 -4.06 -5.32
CA ILE A 124 -3.50 -5.38 -5.44
C ILE A 124 -2.48 -5.47 -4.31
N VAL A 125 -2.64 -6.46 -3.44
CA VAL A 125 -1.86 -6.58 -2.21
C VAL A 125 -1.14 -7.93 -2.18
N VAL A 126 0.18 -7.92 -2.15
CA VAL A 126 1.00 -9.08 -1.79
C VAL A 126 1.18 -9.05 -0.27
N THR A 127 0.73 -10.07 0.43
CA THR A 127 0.76 -10.11 1.89
C THR A 127 0.78 -11.52 2.45
N HIS A 128 1.32 -11.65 3.64
CA HIS A 128 1.21 -12.85 4.49
C HIS A 128 0.20 -12.65 5.64
N GLU A 129 -0.48 -11.52 5.69
CA GLU A 129 -1.53 -11.21 6.66
C GLU A 129 -2.85 -11.89 6.26
N MET A 130 -3.00 -13.17 6.61
CA MET A 130 -4.16 -13.97 6.18
C MET A 130 -5.48 -13.44 6.74
N GLY A 131 -5.45 -12.89 7.97
CA GLY A 131 -6.62 -12.26 8.57
C GLY A 131 -7.10 -11.03 7.78
N PHE A 132 -6.18 -10.20 7.32
CA PHE A 132 -6.48 -9.06 6.44
C PHE A 132 -7.05 -9.55 5.10
N ALA A 133 -6.38 -10.48 4.43
CA ALA A 133 -6.84 -11.01 3.15
C ALA A 133 -8.25 -11.61 3.25
N LYS A 134 -8.55 -12.36 4.33
CA LYS A 134 -9.85 -12.98 4.54
C LYS A 134 -10.98 -11.97 4.73
N ASN A 135 -10.71 -10.85 5.43
CA ASN A 135 -11.75 -9.91 5.85
C ASN A 135 -11.93 -8.72 4.89
N VAL A 136 -10.90 -8.37 4.11
CA VAL A 136 -10.90 -7.15 3.29
C VAL A 136 -10.87 -7.43 1.80
N ALA A 137 -10.23 -8.52 1.35
CA ALA A 137 -10.15 -8.81 -0.07
C ALA A 137 -11.51 -9.18 -0.67
N THR A 138 -11.72 -8.81 -1.92
CA THR A 138 -12.84 -9.29 -2.74
C THR A 138 -12.46 -10.56 -3.52
N ARG A 139 -11.17 -10.80 -3.69
CA ARG A 139 -10.58 -11.90 -4.44
C ARG A 139 -9.21 -12.24 -3.88
N VAL A 140 -8.91 -13.53 -3.74
CA VAL A 140 -7.61 -14.02 -3.25
C VAL A 140 -7.00 -14.96 -4.28
N MET A 141 -5.70 -14.81 -4.53
CA MET A 141 -4.94 -15.65 -5.44
C MET A 141 -3.77 -16.28 -4.69
N PHE A 142 -3.61 -17.57 -4.83
CA PHE A 142 -2.41 -18.28 -4.39
C PHE A 142 -1.46 -18.48 -5.56
N ILE A 143 -0.27 -17.90 -5.44
CA ILE A 143 0.77 -17.97 -6.47
C ILE A 143 1.90 -18.82 -5.93
N ASP A 144 2.22 -19.89 -6.64
CA ASP A 144 3.38 -20.72 -6.39
C ASP A 144 3.99 -21.16 -7.75
N GLU A 145 5.29 -21.46 -7.80
CA GLU A 145 6.00 -21.81 -9.03
C GLU A 145 5.77 -20.83 -10.22
N LYS A 146 5.56 -19.54 -9.91
CA LYS A 146 5.31 -18.45 -10.88
C LYS A 146 3.98 -18.56 -11.64
N VAL A 147 3.04 -19.35 -11.16
CA VAL A 147 1.69 -19.49 -11.72
C VAL A 147 0.62 -19.30 -10.63
N ILE A 148 -0.57 -18.90 -11.06
CA ILE A 148 -1.73 -18.83 -10.17
C ILE A 148 -2.23 -20.28 -9.99
N MET A 149 -2.03 -20.84 -8.79
CA MET A 149 -2.43 -22.21 -8.45
C MET A 149 -3.90 -22.30 -8.08
N GLU A 150 -4.43 -21.27 -7.43
CA GLU A 150 -5.84 -21.15 -7.07
C GLU A 150 -6.25 -19.71 -6.95
N GLU A 151 -7.49 -19.40 -7.32
CA GLU A 151 -8.10 -18.11 -7.21
C GLU A 151 -9.57 -18.28 -6.83
N ASN A 152 -10.03 -17.53 -5.81
CA ASN A 152 -11.42 -17.58 -5.37
C ASN A 152 -11.80 -16.36 -4.52
N GLU A 153 -13.10 -16.25 -4.17
CA GLU A 153 -13.55 -15.35 -3.12
C GLU A 153 -12.98 -15.77 -1.76
N PRO A 154 -12.72 -14.85 -0.83
CA PRO A 154 -12.03 -15.16 0.43
C PRO A 154 -12.67 -16.30 1.22
N GLN A 155 -14.00 -16.33 1.36
CA GLN A 155 -14.66 -17.37 2.15
C GLN A 155 -14.40 -18.77 1.59
N GLU A 156 -14.56 -18.98 0.29
CA GLU A 156 -14.28 -20.25 -0.36
C GLU A 156 -12.79 -20.59 -0.35
N PHE A 157 -11.94 -19.58 -0.59
CA PHE A 157 -10.50 -19.76 -0.62
C PHE A 157 -9.93 -20.28 0.70
N PHE A 158 -10.37 -19.73 1.83
CA PHE A 158 -9.85 -20.12 3.15
C PHE A 158 -10.59 -21.31 3.77
N ALA A 159 -11.91 -21.49 3.50
CA ALA A 159 -12.68 -22.59 4.08
C ALA A 159 -12.56 -23.90 3.28
N HIS A 160 -12.49 -23.80 1.96
CA HIS A 160 -12.53 -24.97 1.05
C HIS A 160 -11.41 -24.92 -0.01
N PRO A 161 -10.11 -24.83 0.40
CA PRO A 161 -9.02 -24.78 -0.55
C PRO A 161 -8.94 -26.08 -1.36
N LYS A 162 -8.97 -25.95 -2.69
CA LYS A 162 -8.99 -27.09 -3.63
C LYS A 162 -7.58 -27.60 -3.93
N ASN A 163 -6.60 -26.68 -4.01
CA ASN A 163 -5.22 -27.03 -4.31
C ASN A 163 -4.52 -27.64 -3.09
N ALA A 164 -3.83 -28.77 -3.27
CA ALA A 164 -3.13 -29.45 -2.17
C ALA A 164 -2.00 -28.60 -1.57
N ARG A 165 -1.28 -27.85 -2.41
CA ARG A 165 -0.19 -26.98 -1.99
C ARG A 165 -0.71 -25.78 -1.18
N LEU A 166 -1.88 -25.23 -1.56
CA LEU A 166 -2.56 -24.20 -0.78
C LEU A 166 -2.99 -24.72 0.60
N ARG A 167 -3.55 -25.94 0.68
CA ARG A 167 -3.89 -26.57 1.98
C ARG A 167 -2.69 -26.71 2.89
N GLU A 168 -1.56 -27.17 2.35
CA GLU A 168 -0.31 -27.28 3.09
C GLU A 168 0.17 -25.89 3.58
N PHE A 169 0.12 -24.87 2.72
CA PHE A 169 0.48 -23.51 3.08
C PHE A 169 -0.38 -22.96 4.22
N LEU A 170 -1.70 -23.03 4.07
CA LEU A 170 -2.64 -22.52 5.09
C LEU A 170 -2.51 -23.24 6.43
N SER A 171 -2.16 -24.54 6.44
CA SER A 171 -1.94 -25.28 7.69
C SER A 171 -0.70 -24.83 8.49
N LYS A 172 0.22 -24.07 7.85
CA LYS A 172 1.46 -23.57 8.48
C LYS A 172 1.33 -22.12 8.95
N VAL A 173 0.35 -21.40 8.45
CA VAL A 173 0.18 -19.94 8.67
C VAL A 173 -0.96 -19.63 9.65
N ASN A 174 -1.77 -20.63 10.00
CA ASN A 174 -2.86 -20.55 11.00
C ASN A 174 -2.38 -20.95 12.39
#